data_4a7a7286710239881b238dccfd52cf8b
#
_entry.id   4a7a7286710239881b238dccfd52cf8b
#
_cell.length_a   1.000
_cell.length_b   1.000
_cell.length_c   1.000
_cell.angle_alpha   90.00
_cell.angle_beta   90.00
_cell.angle_gamma   90.00
#
_symmetry.space_group_name_H-M   'P 1'
#
loop_
_entity.id
_entity.type
_entity.pdbx_description
1 polymer ?
#
loop_
_entity_poly.entity_id
_entity_poly.type
_entity_poly.pdbx_seq_one_letter_code
_entity_poly.pdbx_strand_id
1 'polypeptide(L)'
;GVRAIWDGQVLRFRSGKAINAPGWFIAGLPKQPLDGELWIARGQFERVSGIVRREIPDDAAWREVRYMIFEFPGAPGTFSERAEQIRRIVRQANVPWLFEIKQFFPVDRSNLKKRLDEVVRAGGEGLMLHLADAPYETGRSDVLLKVKPWQDAEAVVIGHQPGKGRFAGTLGALKVRTPEGMEFLLGTG
;
A
#
# COMPACT_ATOMS: atom_id res chain seq x y z
N GLY A 1 1.30 -4.00 4.13
CA GLY A 1 0.38 -3.13 4.89
C GLY A 1 -1.04 -3.10 4.34
N VAL A 2 -1.93 -2.42 5.01
CA VAL A 2 -3.34 -2.29 4.62
C VAL A 2 -3.65 -0.79 4.48
N ARG A 3 -3.99 -0.35 3.24
CA ARG A 3 -4.35 1.05 3.02
C ARG A 3 -5.58 1.43 3.83
N ALA A 4 -5.51 2.56 4.50
CA ALA A 4 -6.57 3.13 5.30
C ALA A 4 -6.69 4.63 5.05
N ILE A 5 -7.91 5.12 5.01
CA ILE A 5 -8.26 6.52 4.82
C ILE A 5 -8.96 7.00 6.09
N TRP A 6 -8.43 8.04 6.68
CA TRP A 6 -9.01 8.77 7.79
C TRP A 6 -9.72 10.02 7.25
N ASP A 7 -11.01 10.17 7.52
CA ASP A 7 -11.80 11.32 7.04
C ASP A 7 -11.92 12.47 8.07
N GLY A 8 -11.22 12.35 9.20
CA GLY A 8 -11.30 13.26 10.35
C GLY A 8 -12.21 12.74 11.47
N GLN A 9 -12.93 11.65 11.24
CA GLN A 9 -13.85 11.04 12.21
C GLN A 9 -13.81 9.51 12.17
N VAL A 10 -13.72 8.90 10.98
CA VAL A 10 -13.80 7.46 10.78
C VAL A 10 -12.62 6.97 9.94
N LEU A 11 -11.95 5.94 10.44
CA LEU A 11 -10.92 5.22 9.68
C LEU A 11 -11.59 4.17 8.77
N ARG A 12 -11.25 4.17 7.49
CA ARG A 12 -11.88 3.31 6.48
C ARG A 12 -10.87 2.54 5.65
N PHE A 13 -11.23 1.33 5.27
CA PHE A 13 -10.54 0.62 4.19
C PHE A 13 -10.73 1.32 2.84
N ARG A 14 -9.91 0.97 1.86
CA ARG A 14 -10.07 1.41 0.47
C ARG A 14 -11.46 1.12 -0.12
N SER A 15 -12.14 0.08 0.37
CA SER A 15 -13.50 -0.27 -0.01
C SER A 15 -14.58 0.67 0.54
N GLY A 16 -14.22 1.61 1.43
CA GLY A 16 -15.15 2.47 2.15
C GLY A 16 -15.69 1.88 3.47
N LYS A 17 -15.51 0.56 3.71
CA LYS A 17 -15.92 -0.07 4.97
C LYS A 17 -15.12 0.51 6.13
N ALA A 18 -15.79 0.81 7.26
CA ALA A 18 -15.13 1.28 8.48
C ALA A 18 -14.15 0.22 9.03
N ILE A 19 -13.05 0.68 9.60
CA ILE A 19 -12.11 -0.11 10.36
C ILE A 19 -12.43 0.07 11.84
N ASN A 20 -12.70 -1.02 12.53
CA ASN A 20 -12.90 -1.01 13.97
C ASN A 20 -11.53 -0.96 14.66
N ALA A 21 -11.08 0.24 14.97
CA ALA A 21 -9.84 0.46 15.69
C ALA A 21 -10.12 0.78 17.16
N PRO A 22 -9.18 0.52 18.09
CA PRO A 22 -9.33 0.90 19.50
C PRO A 22 -9.56 2.39 19.66
N GLY A 23 -10.34 2.77 20.67
CA GLY A 23 -10.67 4.16 20.94
C GLY A 23 -9.43 5.05 21.14
N TRP A 24 -8.38 4.54 21.79
CA TRP A 24 -7.11 5.27 21.96
C TRP A 24 -6.39 5.56 20.64
N PHE A 25 -6.52 4.66 19.65
CA PHE A 25 -5.91 4.84 18.33
C PHE A 25 -6.63 5.97 17.56
N ILE A 26 -7.96 5.93 17.57
CA ILE A 26 -8.80 6.95 16.91
C ILE A 26 -8.66 8.32 17.59
N ALA A 27 -8.68 8.36 18.93
CA ALA A 27 -8.59 9.60 19.70
C ALA A 27 -7.27 10.36 19.48
N GLY A 28 -6.21 9.65 19.11
CA GLY A 28 -4.91 10.26 18.80
C GLY A 28 -4.79 10.78 17.37
N LEU A 29 -5.76 10.51 16.48
CA LEU A 29 -5.72 11.00 15.09
C LEU A 29 -6.11 12.47 15.01
N PRO A 30 -5.49 13.24 14.11
CA PRO A 30 -5.84 14.65 13.89
C PRO A 30 -7.20 14.79 13.23
N LYS A 31 -7.77 15.99 13.27
CA LYS A 31 -9.06 16.28 12.60
C LYS A 31 -8.96 16.34 11.08
N GLN A 32 -7.76 16.51 10.54
CA GLN A 32 -7.51 16.58 9.10
C GLN A 32 -7.63 15.19 8.48
N PRO A 33 -8.16 15.06 7.25
CA PRO A 33 -8.17 13.81 6.53
C PRO A 33 -6.74 13.36 6.19
N LEU A 34 -6.51 12.05 6.26
CA LEU A 34 -5.21 11.43 5.99
C LEU A 34 -5.40 10.17 5.16
N ASP A 35 -4.50 9.92 4.23
CA ASP A 35 -4.42 8.65 3.50
C ASP A 35 -3.06 8.01 3.78
N GLY A 36 -3.09 6.77 4.17
CA GLY A 36 -1.89 6.08 4.61
C GLY A 36 -2.05 4.57 4.61
N GLU A 37 -1.10 3.92 5.23
CA GLU A 37 -1.07 2.48 5.35
C GLU A 37 -0.93 2.04 6.81
N LEU A 38 -1.84 1.19 7.26
CA LEU A 38 -1.69 0.47 8.53
C LEU A 38 -0.63 -0.60 8.32
N TRP A 39 0.45 -0.53 9.09
CA TRP A 39 1.66 -1.28 8.85
C TRP A 39 2.33 -1.71 10.16
N ILE A 40 2.99 -2.87 10.14
CA ILE A 40 3.78 -3.37 11.28
C ILE A 40 5.26 -3.44 10.87
N ALA A 41 5.56 -4.30 9.90
CA ALA A 41 6.89 -4.51 9.35
C ALA A 41 6.79 -5.09 7.93
N ARG A 42 7.93 -5.15 7.22
CA ARG A 42 8.01 -5.85 5.93
C ARG A 42 7.71 -7.34 6.12
N GLY A 43 7.03 -7.94 5.15
CA GLY A 43 6.63 -9.34 5.21
C GLY A 43 5.49 -9.66 6.20
N GLN A 44 4.91 -8.66 6.88
CA GLN A 44 3.87 -8.85 7.91
C GLN A 44 2.46 -8.50 7.42
N PHE A 45 2.19 -8.65 6.11
CA PHE A 45 0.88 -8.31 5.55
C PHE A 45 -0.26 -9.11 6.19
N GLU A 46 -0.11 -10.44 6.29
CA GLU A 46 -1.14 -11.31 6.88
C GLU A 46 -1.42 -10.94 8.35
N ARG A 47 -0.35 -10.63 9.11
CA ARG A 47 -0.50 -10.23 10.51
C ARG A 47 -1.28 -8.92 10.64
N VAL A 48 -0.86 -7.85 9.95
CA VAL A 48 -1.58 -6.57 10.02
C VAL A 48 -2.99 -6.70 9.49
N SER A 49 -3.20 -7.44 8.39
CA SER A 49 -4.52 -7.69 7.82
C SER A 49 -5.43 -8.43 8.80
N GLY A 50 -4.91 -9.43 9.50
CA GLY A 50 -5.63 -10.16 10.54
C GLY A 50 -6.02 -9.29 11.74
N ILE A 51 -5.19 -8.33 12.13
CA ILE A 51 -5.48 -7.39 13.24
C ILE A 51 -6.58 -6.41 12.84
N VAL A 52 -6.39 -5.69 11.73
CA VAL A 52 -7.24 -4.53 11.37
C VAL A 52 -8.61 -4.93 10.82
N ARG A 53 -8.82 -6.19 10.44
CA ARG A 53 -10.10 -6.70 9.92
C ARG A 53 -10.99 -7.30 10.99
N ARG A 54 -10.54 -7.41 12.23
CA ARG A 54 -11.36 -7.93 13.32
C ARG A 54 -12.56 -7.00 13.59
N GLU A 55 -13.70 -7.61 13.82
CA GLU A 55 -14.92 -6.88 14.21
C GLU A 55 -14.77 -6.25 15.60
N ILE A 56 -14.16 -6.99 16.52
CA ILE A 56 -13.79 -6.50 17.86
C ILE A 56 -12.27 -6.29 17.85
N PRO A 57 -11.78 -5.05 18.00
CA PRO A 57 -10.37 -4.75 17.98
C PRO A 57 -9.67 -5.34 19.22
N ASP A 58 -8.48 -5.88 19.01
CA ASP A 58 -7.59 -6.36 20.08
C ASP A 58 -6.59 -5.25 20.41
N ASP A 59 -6.74 -4.64 21.56
CA ASP A 59 -5.92 -3.52 22.01
C ASP A 59 -4.41 -3.84 22.03
N ALA A 60 -4.05 -5.05 22.47
CA ALA A 60 -2.66 -5.45 22.56
C ALA A 60 -2.03 -5.60 21.14
N ALA A 61 -2.75 -6.24 20.22
CA ALA A 61 -2.30 -6.41 18.86
C ALA A 61 -2.21 -5.05 18.11
N TRP A 62 -3.13 -4.11 18.37
CA TRP A 62 -3.10 -2.78 17.75
C TRP A 62 -1.90 -1.93 18.19
N ARG A 63 -1.24 -2.20 19.31
CA ARG A 63 -0.02 -1.50 19.73
C ARG A 63 1.17 -1.76 18.80
N GLU A 64 1.12 -2.80 17.97
CA GLU A 64 2.12 -3.07 16.95
C GLU A 64 1.86 -2.29 15.65
N VAL A 65 0.64 -1.81 15.45
CA VAL A 65 0.21 -1.16 14.21
C VAL A 65 0.64 0.30 14.20
N ARG A 66 1.30 0.70 13.11
CA ARG A 66 1.65 2.09 12.78
C ARG A 66 0.77 2.56 11.64
N TYR A 67 0.41 3.83 11.64
CA TYR A 67 -0.27 4.46 10.53
C TYR A 67 0.72 5.35 9.78
N MET A 68 1.10 4.90 8.58
CA MET A 68 2.14 5.48 7.74
C MET A 68 1.49 6.37 6.69
N ILE A 69 1.53 7.69 6.88
CA ILE A 69 0.83 8.68 6.04
C ILE A 69 1.65 9.03 4.81
N PHE A 70 1.03 8.99 3.65
CA PHE A 70 1.65 9.35 2.37
C PHE A 70 0.87 10.42 1.58
N GLU A 71 -0.40 10.72 1.93
CA GLU A 71 -1.17 11.74 1.24
C GLU A 71 -2.13 12.48 2.19
N PHE A 72 -2.45 13.72 1.81
CA PHE A 72 -3.41 14.58 2.49
C PHE A 72 -4.59 14.87 1.55
N PRO A 73 -5.65 14.04 1.60
CA PRO A 73 -6.78 14.13 0.69
C PRO A 73 -7.47 15.49 0.70
N GLY A 74 -7.68 16.05 -0.49
CA GLY A 74 -8.39 17.31 -0.66
C GLY A 74 -7.64 18.56 -0.23
N ALA A 75 -6.41 18.46 0.27
CA ALA A 75 -5.60 19.63 0.57
C ALA A 75 -5.16 20.33 -0.73
N PRO A 76 -5.19 21.67 -0.78
CA PRO A 76 -4.74 22.43 -1.93
C PRO A 76 -3.21 22.37 -2.09
N GLY A 77 -2.75 22.79 -3.26
CA GLY A 77 -1.34 22.91 -3.57
C GLY A 77 -0.72 21.65 -4.19
N THR A 78 0.59 21.68 -4.32
CA THR A 78 1.40 20.64 -4.91
C THR A 78 1.60 19.45 -3.95
N PHE A 79 2.02 18.30 -4.47
CA PHE A 79 2.38 17.16 -3.62
C PHE A 79 3.49 17.51 -2.61
N SER A 80 4.50 18.29 -3.02
CA SER A 80 5.57 18.75 -2.12
C SER A 80 5.02 19.54 -0.94
N GLU A 81 4.08 20.45 -1.19
CA GLU A 81 3.43 21.23 -0.13
C GLU A 81 2.56 20.37 0.78
N ARG A 82 1.82 19.40 0.22
CA ARG A 82 1.03 18.44 1.01
C ARG A 82 1.92 17.56 1.87
N ALA A 83 3.05 17.08 1.35
CA ALA A 83 4.02 16.31 2.11
C ALA A 83 4.59 17.08 3.31
N GLU A 84 4.83 18.40 3.14
CA GLU A 84 5.26 19.25 4.25
C GLU A 84 4.13 19.47 5.27
N GLN A 85 2.89 19.63 4.82
CA GLN A 85 1.73 19.70 5.71
C GLN A 85 1.57 18.42 6.51
N ILE A 86 1.71 17.24 5.88
CA ILE A 86 1.68 15.94 6.57
C ILE A 86 2.72 15.89 7.68
N ARG A 87 3.97 16.32 7.43
CA ARG A 87 5.02 16.38 8.48
C ARG A 87 4.58 17.23 9.68
N ARG A 88 3.99 18.40 9.42
CA ARG A 88 3.51 19.29 10.50
C ARG A 88 2.38 18.62 11.28
N ILE A 89 1.40 18.04 10.60
CA ILE A 89 0.27 17.35 11.22
C ILE A 89 0.75 16.20 12.11
N VAL A 90 1.65 15.33 11.59
CA VAL A 90 2.20 14.19 12.35
C VAL A 90 2.98 14.67 13.58
N ARG A 91 3.81 15.70 13.44
CA ARG A 91 4.54 16.30 14.59
C ARG A 91 3.61 16.88 15.64
N GLN A 92 2.55 17.58 15.20
CA GLN A 92 1.57 18.18 16.12
C GLN A 92 0.73 17.13 16.86
N ALA A 93 0.34 16.05 16.18
CA ALA A 93 -0.37 14.95 16.80
C ALA A 93 0.46 14.27 17.92
N ASN A 94 1.77 14.21 17.73
CA ASN A 94 2.74 13.69 18.71
C ASN A 94 2.33 12.35 19.33
N VAL A 95 1.84 11.42 18.51
CA VAL A 95 1.47 10.06 18.94
C VAL A 95 2.48 9.05 18.38
N PRO A 96 2.84 8.00 19.14
CA PRO A 96 3.97 7.13 18.82
C PRO A 96 3.71 6.14 17.67
N TRP A 97 2.52 6.09 17.15
CA TRP A 97 2.12 5.17 16.07
C TRP A 97 1.71 5.88 14.77
N LEU A 98 1.73 7.21 14.72
CA LEU A 98 1.47 7.99 13.51
C LEU A 98 2.77 8.50 12.91
N PHE A 99 3.04 8.19 11.64
CA PHE A 99 4.28 8.53 10.95
C PHE A 99 3.99 9.05 9.55
N GLU A 100 4.79 10.00 9.08
CA GLU A 100 4.86 10.33 7.66
C GLU A 100 5.78 9.36 6.91
N ILE A 101 5.43 9.04 5.66
CA ILE A 101 6.36 8.39 4.74
C ILE A 101 7.42 9.40 4.31
N LYS A 102 8.68 9.07 4.54
CA LYS A 102 9.81 9.91 4.15
C LYS A 102 9.88 10.06 2.64
N GLN A 103 9.88 11.31 2.18
CA GLN A 103 10.07 11.66 0.77
C GLN A 103 11.54 11.97 0.50
N PHE A 104 11.99 11.68 -0.71
CA PHE A 104 13.31 12.07 -1.20
C PHE A 104 13.23 12.42 -2.70
N PHE A 105 14.10 13.31 -3.15
CA PHE A 105 14.25 13.64 -4.56
C PHE A 105 15.43 12.88 -5.12
N PRO A 106 15.25 11.98 -6.11
CA PRO A 106 16.38 11.36 -6.78
C PRO A 106 17.12 12.41 -7.62
N VAL A 107 18.44 12.43 -7.53
CA VAL A 107 19.29 13.35 -8.29
C VAL A 107 19.29 12.98 -9.78
N ASP A 108 19.28 11.66 -10.07
CA ASP A 108 19.27 11.09 -11.40
C ASP A 108 18.69 9.66 -11.41
N ARG A 109 18.66 9.03 -12.58
CA ARG A 109 18.20 7.65 -12.75
C ARG A 109 19.07 6.64 -12.00
N SER A 110 20.37 6.86 -11.90
CA SER A 110 21.30 5.99 -11.17
C SER A 110 20.99 6.00 -9.68
N ASN A 111 20.75 7.18 -9.11
CA ASN A 111 20.35 7.34 -7.71
C ASN A 111 19.00 6.67 -7.45
N LEU A 112 18.02 6.83 -8.35
CA LEU A 112 16.73 6.15 -8.25
C LEU A 112 16.88 4.63 -8.26
N LYS A 113 17.70 4.09 -9.20
CA LYS A 113 17.99 2.66 -9.30
C LYS A 113 18.63 2.13 -8.01
N LYS A 114 19.63 2.82 -7.49
CA LYS A 114 20.29 2.47 -6.22
C LYS A 114 19.29 2.38 -5.07
N ARG A 115 18.39 3.36 -4.96
CA ARG A 115 17.34 3.37 -3.93
C ARG A 115 16.34 2.23 -4.11
N LEU A 116 15.95 1.92 -5.35
CA LEU A 116 15.12 0.77 -5.65
C LEU A 116 15.79 -0.52 -5.19
N ASP A 117 17.04 -0.72 -5.54
CA ASP A 117 17.81 -1.91 -5.18
C ASP A 117 17.98 -2.05 -3.65
N GLU A 118 18.19 -0.94 -2.93
CA GLU A 118 18.24 -0.90 -1.46
C GLU A 118 16.91 -1.35 -0.83
N VAL A 119 15.79 -0.80 -1.34
CA VAL A 119 14.45 -1.13 -0.83
C VAL A 119 14.11 -2.60 -1.08
N VAL A 120 14.42 -3.10 -2.28
CA VAL A 120 14.15 -4.50 -2.66
C VAL A 120 15.01 -5.46 -1.85
N ARG A 121 16.31 -5.20 -1.69
CA ARG A 121 17.20 -6.01 -0.84
C ARG A 121 16.75 -6.05 0.63
N ALA A 122 16.13 -4.98 1.09
CA ALA A 122 15.56 -4.93 2.43
C ALA A 122 14.14 -5.54 2.51
N GLY A 123 13.66 -6.28 1.47
CA GLY A 123 12.37 -6.96 1.45
C GLY A 123 11.17 -6.06 1.09
N GLY A 124 11.42 -4.89 0.50
CA GLY A 124 10.36 -4.04 -0.04
C GLY A 124 10.00 -4.43 -1.47
N GLU A 125 8.79 -4.06 -1.90
CA GLU A 125 8.30 -4.37 -3.25
C GLU A 125 8.85 -3.43 -4.33
N GLY A 126 9.24 -2.21 -3.96
CA GLY A 126 9.67 -1.16 -4.88
C GLY A 126 9.46 0.23 -4.32
N LEU A 127 9.40 1.20 -5.21
CA LEU A 127 9.23 2.62 -4.89
C LEU A 127 7.94 3.16 -5.49
N MET A 128 7.39 4.19 -4.87
CA MET A 128 6.36 5.04 -5.46
C MET A 128 6.99 6.37 -5.86
N LEU A 129 6.84 6.75 -7.13
CA LEU A 129 7.25 8.07 -7.64
C LEU A 129 6.02 8.94 -7.73
N HIS A 130 6.07 10.08 -7.08
CA HIS A 130 5.02 11.09 -7.16
C HIS A 130 5.57 12.35 -7.82
N LEU A 131 4.84 12.89 -8.79
CA LEU A 131 5.21 14.18 -9.39
C LEU A 131 5.09 15.28 -8.34
N ALA A 132 6.21 15.97 -8.08
CA ALA A 132 6.34 16.91 -6.96
C ALA A 132 5.35 18.08 -7.04
N ASP A 133 5.07 18.56 -8.24
CA ASP A 133 4.21 19.72 -8.51
C ASP A 133 2.75 19.34 -8.78
N ALA A 134 2.40 18.04 -8.70
CA ALA A 134 1.05 17.60 -8.98
C ALA A 134 0.04 18.06 -7.91
N PRO A 135 -1.14 18.52 -8.32
CA PRO A 135 -2.27 18.71 -7.40
C PRO A 135 -2.73 17.35 -6.85
N TYR A 136 -3.64 17.40 -5.87
CA TYR A 136 -4.29 16.20 -5.40
C TYR A 136 -5.26 15.65 -6.45
N GLU A 137 -5.06 14.39 -6.84
CA GLU A 137 -5.92 13.69 -7.78
C GLU A 137 -6.45 12.40 -7.19
N THR A 138 -7.71 12.07 -7.51
CA THR A 138 -8.33 10.79 -7.15
C THR A 138 -8.29 9.82 -8.32
N GLY A 139 -8.20 8.52 -8.02
CA GLY A 139 -8.22 7.48 -9.04
C GLY A 139 -6.83 7.09 -9.56
N ARG A 140 -6.77 6.59 -10.80
CA ARG A 140 -5.52 6.30 -11.50
C ARG A 140 -5.06 7.56 -12.22
N SER A 141 -3.79 7.89 -12.09
CA SER A 141 -3.21 9.06 -12.72
C SER A 141 -1.73 8.79 -13.04
N ASP A 142 -1.19 9.56 -13.98
CA ASP A 142 0.22 9.46 -14.38
C ASP A 142 1.16 10.23 -13.42
N VAL A 143 0.60 10.95 -12.45
CA VAL A 143 1.38 11.70 -11.45
C VAL A 143 1.90 10.81 -10.33
N LEU A 144 1.41 9.56 -10.21
CA LEU A 144 1.84 8.58 -9.21
C LEU A 144 2.15 7.24 -9.87
N LEU A 145 3.43 6.90 -9.93
CA LEU A 145 3.93 5.69 -10.59
C LEU A 145 4.50 4.69 -9.58
N LYS A 146 4.23 3.40 -9.78
CA LYS A 146 4.85 2.32 -9.03
C LYS A 146 6.03 1.75 -9.80
N VAL A 147 7.23 1.83 -9.22
CA VAL A 147 8.46 1.28 -9.78
C VAL A 147 8.81 0.01 -9.01
N LYS A 148 8.84 -1.11 -9.74
CA LYS A 148 9.22 -2.44 -9.23
C LYS A 148 10.31 -3.04 -10.11
N PRO A 149 11.18 -3.92 -9.59
CA PRO A 149 12.01 -4.74 -10.44
C PRO A 149 11.14 -5.70 -11.26
N TRP A 150 11.55 -5.94 -12.48
CA TRP A 150 11.00 -7.05 -13.25
C TRP A 150 11.49 -8.36 -12.63
N GLN A 151 10.59 -9.31 -12.52
CA GLN A 151 10.90 -10.69 -12.12
C GLN A 151 10.33 -11.59 -13.20
N ASP A 152 11.21 -12.29 -13.89
CA ASP A 152 10.86 -13.31 -14.86
C ASP A 152 11.06 -14.69 -14.20
N ALA A 153 10.18 -15.60 -14.50
CA ALA A 153 10.30 -16.99 -14.09
C ALA A 153 9.79 -17.89 -15.22
N GLU A 154 10.40 -19.04 -15.36
CA GLU A 154 9.99 -20.06 -16.33
C GLU A 154 9.13 -21.11 -15.64
N ALA A 155 8.13 -21.60 -16.38
CA ALA A 155 7.31 -22.71 -15.92
C ALA A 155 6.85 -23.56 -17.12
N VAL A 156 6.74 -24.85 -16.92
CA VAL A 156 6.26 -25.80 -17.94
C VAL A 156 4.74 -25.86 -17.88
N VAL A 157 4.08 -25.73 -19.04
CA VAL A 157 2.63 -25.94 -19.14
C VAL A 157 2.35 -27.44 -18.99
N ILE A 158 1.59 -27.79 -17.96
CA ILE A 158 1.21 -29.18 -17.64
C ILE A 158 -0.27 -29.46 -17.86
N GLY A 159 -1.05 -28.46 -18.27
CA GLY A 159 -2.48 -28.61 -18.55
C GLY A 159 -3.16 -27.29 -18.87
N HIS A 160 -4.43 -27.38 -19.16
CA HIS A 160 -5.30 -26.26 -19.51
C HIS A 160 -6.54 -26.28 -18.62
N GLN A 161 -7.02 -25.11 -18.23
CA GLN A 161 -8.30 -24.94 -17.56
C GLN A 161 -9.29 -24.26 -18.51
N PRO A 162 -10.50 -24.83 -18.72
CA PRO A 162 -11.53 -24.17 -19.52
C PRO A 162 -12.00 -22.85 -18.91
N GLY A 163 -12.32 -21.89 -19.74
CA GLY A 163 -12.97 -20.64 -19.35
C GLY A 163 -14.38 -20.89 -18.80
N LYS A 164 -14.86 -19.98 -17.94
CA LYS A 164 -16.20 -20.05 -17.33
C LYS A 164 -17.05 -18.85 -17.76
N GLY A 165 -18.38 -19.01 -17.65
CA GLY A 165 -19.32 -17.95 -17.99
C GLY A 165 -19.20 -17.48 -19.44
N ARG A 166 -19.00 -16.21 -19.69
CA ARG A 166 -18.85 -15.63 -21.05
C ARG A 166 -17.63 -16.18 -21.83
N PHE A 167 -16.71 -16.83 -21.17
CA PHE A 167 -15.52 -17.43 -21.77
C PHE A 167 -15.61 -18.95 -21.89
N ALA A 168 -16.80 -19.54 -21.72
CA ALA A 168 -17.02 -20.98 -21.94
C ALA A 168 -16.65 -21.34 -23.39
N GLY A 169 -15.89 -22.43 -23.53
CA GLY A 169 -15.38 -22.89 -24.83
C GLY A 169 -14.03 -22.27 -25.23
N THR A 170 -13.45 -21.37 -24.42
CA THR A 170 -12.11 -20.81 -24.62
C THR A 170 -11.16 -21.22 -23.51
N LEU A 171 -9.86 -20.94 -23.66
CA LEU A 171 -8.86 -21.15 -22.62
C LEU A 171 -9.11 -20.17 -21.47
N GLY A 172 -9.31 -20.68 -20.25
CA GLY A 172 -9.47 -19.86 -19.04
C GLY A 172 -8.13 -19.61 -18.32
N ALA A 173 -7.28 -20.65 -18.24
CA ALA A 173 -5.94 -20.54 -17.66
C ALA A 173 -5.04 -21.69 -18.13
N LEU A 174 -3.73 -21.47 -18.07
CA LEU A 174 -2.74 -22.52 -18.19
C LEU A 174 -2.43 -23.09 -16.80
N LYS A 175 -2.46 -24.42 -16.65
CA LYS A 175 -1.87 -25.06 -15.48
C LYS A 175 -0.37 -25.19 -15.73
N VAL A 176 0.44 -24.59 -14.85
CA VAL A 176 1.90 -24.55 -15.02
C VAL A 176 2.60 -25.12 -13.80
N ARG A 177 3.84 -25.61 -14.00
CA ARG A 177 4.72 -26.10 -12.95
C ARG A 177 6.07 -25.43 -13.07
N THR A 178 6.57 -24.85 -11.94
CA THR A 178 7.93 -24.29 -11.88
C THR A 178 8.99 -25.40 -11.78
N PRO A 179 10.27 -25.09 -12.02
CA PRO A 179 11.36 -26.03 -11.81
C PRO A 179 11.43 -26.59 -10.37
N GLU A 180 10.99 -25.82 -9.39
CA GLU A 180 10.93 -26.21 -7.97
C GLU A 180 9.71 -27.09 -7.64
N GLY A 181 8.85 -27.37 -8.65
CA GLY A 181 7.68 -28.25 -8.50
C GLY A 181 6.40 -27.56 -8.06
N MET A 182 6.38 -26.22 -7.91
CA MET A 182 5.16 -25.49 -7.58
C MET A 182 4.20 -25.48 -8.76
N GLU A 183 2.94 -25.86 -8.53
CA GLU A 183 1.88 -25.82 -9.54
C GLU A 183 0.90 -24.68 -9.26
N PHE A 184 0.54 -23.94 -10.30
CA PHE A 184 -0.47 -22.87 -10.20
C PHE A 184 -1.16 -22.63 -11.55
N LEU A 185 -2.22 -21.85 -11.52
CA LEU A 185 -2.96 -21.46 -12.71
C LEU A 185 -2.49 -20.07 -13.16
N LEU A 186 -1.99 -19.99 -14.39
CA LEU A 186 -1.64 -18.74 -15.05
C LEU A 186 -2.81 -18.31 -15.93
N GLY A 187 -3.56 -17.32 -15.50
CA GLY A 187 -4.64 -16.71 -16.28
C GLY A 187 -4.16 -15.53 -17.09
N THR A 188 -4.84 -15.24 -18.19
CA THR A 188 -4.73 -13.94 -18.87
C THR A 188 -5.52 -12.92 -18.06
N GLY A 189 -4.83 -11.89 -17.53
CA GLY A 189 -5.47 -10.79 -16.80
C GLY A 189 -6.38 -9.94 -17.67
#